data_556a7006e03b36de1536be071b9fd4c0
#
_entry.id   556a7006e03b36de1536be071b9fd4c0
#
_cell.length_a   1.000
_cell.length_b   1.000
_cell.length_c   1.000
_cell.angle_alpha   90.00
_cell.angle_beta   90.00
_cell.angle_gamma   90.00
#
_symmetry.space_group_name_H-M   'P 1'
#
loop_
_entity.id
_entity.type
_entity.pdbx_description
1 polymer ?
#
loop_
_entity_poly.entity_id
_entity_poly.type
_entity_poly.pdbx_seq_one_letter_code
_entity_poly.pdbx_strand_id
1 'polypeptide(L)'
;MEMTRNFGCTKEGNQASLYVIRNENGMEAAVTDLGATLVSLKVKNKEGSMADVVLGYENAAGYEAGTCFFGTIVGRNANRIGGAQFELNGKTYHLTGNDNGNNLHSGMDFYNIRIWETDCLLYTSPSPRDLSTSR
;
A
#
# COMPACT_ATOMS: atom_id res chain seq x y z
N MET A 1 -18.13 -0.57 -10.20
CA MET A 1 -17.48 -0.29 -11.51
C MET A 1 -16.02 0.02 -11.22
N GLU A 2 -15.14 -0.65 -11.89
CA GLU A 2 -13.70 -0.43 -11.78
C GLU A 2 -13.21 0.43 -12.95
N MET A 3 -12.29 1.32 -12.69
CA MET A 3 -11.65 2.16 -13.71
C MET A 3 -10.16 2.22 -13.45
N THR A 4 -9.35 1.87 -14.46
CA THR A 4 -7.90 2.00 -14.40
C THR A 4 -7.48 3.30 -15.05
N ARG A 5 -6.56 4.02 -14.42
CA ARG A 5 -6.00 5.29 -14.90
C ARG A 5 -4.48 5.25 -14.84
N ASN A 6 -3.83 6.04 -15.70
CA ASN A 6 -2.40 6.29 -15.57
C ASN A 6 -2.14 7.11 -14.30
N PHE A 7 -1.20 6.64 -13.47
CA PHE A 7 -0.79 7.31 -12.23
C PHE A 7 0.60 7.97 -12.32
N GLY A 8 1.23 7.89 -13.48
CA GLY A 8 2.56 8.41 -13.75
C GLY A 8 3.60 7.31 -13.85
N CYS A 9 4.87 7.72 -13.88
CA CYS A 9 5.99 6.80 -13.94
C CYS A 9 6.90 6.99 -12.74
N THR A 10 7.55 5.91 -12.32
CA THR A 10 8.61 5.94 -11.31
C THR A 10 9.89 6.56 -11.91
N LYS A 11 10.85 6.91 -11.05
CA LYS A 11 12.18 7.40 -11.49
C LYS A 11 12.92 6.40 -12.36
N GLU A 12 12.65 5.12 -12.20
CA GLU A 12 13.19 4.03 -13.00
C GLU A 12 12.48 3.86 -14.35
N GLY A 13 11.41 4.63 -14.60
CA GLY A 13 10.64 4.57 -15.85
C GLY A 13 9.51 3.54 -15.83
N ASN A 14 9.25 2.85 -14.72
CA ASN A 14 8.14 1.93 -14.59
C ASN A 14 6.82 2.70 -14.51
N GLN A 15 5.85 2.31 -15.33
CA GLN A 15 4.53 2.93 -15.33
C GLN A 15 3.74 2.44 -14.11
N ALA A 16 3.14 3.37 -13.37
CA ALA A 16 2.21 3.10 -12.30
C ALA A 16 0.76 3.32 -12.76
N SER A 17 -0.13 2.48 -12.29
CA SER A 17 -1.56 2.52 -12.56
C SER A 17 -2.35 2.84 -11.29
N LEU A 18 -3.49 3.51 -11.46
CA LEU A 18 -4.46 3.80 -10.40
C LEU A 18 -5.75 3.05 -10.68
N TYR A 19 -6.15 2.22 -9.76
CA TYR A 19 -7.37 1.41 -9.80
C TYR A 19 -8.43 2.08 -8.93
N VAL A 20 -9.56 2.42 -9.53
CA VAL A 20 -10.67 3.09 -8.83
C VAL A 20 -11.84 2.12 -8.73
N ILE A 21 -12.21 1.80 -7.50
CA ILE A 21 -13.30 0.90 -7.16
C ILE A 21 -14.42 1.73 -6.54
N ARG A 22 -15.66 1.52 -6.99
CA ARG A 22 -16.82 2.23 -6.47
C ARG A 22 -17.94 1.27 -6.16
N ASN A 23 -18.54 1.42 -4.99
CA ASN A 23 -19.75 0.68 -4.62
C ASN A 23 -21.05 1.42 -5.06
N GLU A 24 -22.17 0.75 -4.90
CA GLU A 24 -23.51 1.28 -5.27
C GLU A 24 -23.91 2.49 -4.43
N ASN A 25 -23.36 2.64 -3.23
CA ASN A 25 -23.64 3.75 -2.32
C ASN A 25 -22.77 4.99 -2.62
N GLY A 26 -21.93 4.92 -3.65
CA GLY A 26 -21.06 6.01 -4.09
C GLY A 26 -19.75 6.12 -3.32
N MET A 27 -19.42 5.24 -2.37
CA MET A 27 -18.09 5.16 -1.81
C MET A 27 -17.08 4.80 -2.90
N GLU A 28 -15.93 5.45 -2.88
CA GLU A 28 -14.87 5.25 -3.87
C GLU A 28 -13.54 5.05 -3.16
N ALA A 29 -12.82 4.00 -3.53
CA ALA A 29 -11.44 3.77 -3.15
C ALA A 29 -10.55 3.83 -4.40
N ALA A 30 -9.42 4.51 -4.31
CA ALA A 30 -8.40 4.53 -5.34
C ALA A 30 -7.10 3.94 -4.80
N VAL A 31 -6.59 2.91 -5.46
CA VAL A 31 -5.38 2.17 -5.07
C VAL A 31 -4.42 2.17 -6.25
N THR A 32 -3.15 2.47 -6.03
CA THR A 32 -2.11 2.32 -7.06
C THR A 32 -1.33 1.02 -6.87
N ASP A 33 -0.85 0.45 -7.97
CA ASP A 33 0.10 -0.67 -7.96
C ASP A 33 1.49 -0.28 -7.43
N LEU A 34 1.81 1.02 -7.39
CA LEU A 34 3.02 1.50 -6.70
C LEU A 34 2.83 1.38 -5.18
N GLY A 35 3.51 0.42 -4.57
CA GLY A 35 3.45 0.15 -3.14
C GLY A 35 2.13 -0.44 -2.65
N ALA A 36 1.24 -0.88 -3.56
CA ALA A 36 -0.14 -1.28 -3.26
C ALA A 36 -0.85 -0.23 -2.36
N THR A 37 -0.71 1.05 -2.74
CA THR A 37 -1.02 2.20 -1.89
C THR A 37 -2.47 2.64 -2.05
N LEU A 38 -3.17 2.79 -0.92
CA LEU A 38 -4.47 3.47 -0.87
C LEU A 38 -4.25 4.98 -1.03
N VAL A 39 -4.56 5.50 -2.22
CA VAL A 39 -4.35 6.90 -2.59
C VAL A 39 -5.49 7.80 -2.12
N SER A 40 -6.72 7.29 -2.18
CA SER A 40 -7.95 8.04 -1.87
C SER A 40 -9.02 7.10 -1.36
N LEU A 41 -9.78 7.55 -0.37
CA LEU A 41 -10.98 6.89 0.10
C LEU A 41 -12.08 7.94 0.30
N LYS A 42 -13.05 7.98 -0.62
CA LYS A 42 -14.17 8.90 -0.54
C LYS A 42 -15.37 8.24 0.14
N VAL A 43 -15.82 8.86 1.21
CA VAL A 43 -16.97 8.44 2.00
C VAL A 43 -17.95 9.59 2.18
N LYS A 44 -19.21 9.29 2.49
CA LYS A 44 -20.18 10.34 2.82
C LYS A 44 -19.86 10.93 4.20
N ASN A 45 -19.79 12.23 4.27
CA ASN A 45 -19.73 12.97 5.54
C ASN A 45 -21.14 13.09 6.16
N LYS A 46 -21.22 13.73 7.32
CA LYS A 46 -22.50 13.92 8.02
C LYS A 46 -23.53 14.77 7.27
N GLU A 47 -23.08 15.60 6.33
CA GLU A 47 -23.93 16.41 5.44
C GLU A 47 -24.35 15.63 4.17
N GLY A 48 -23.91 14.38 4.00
CA GLY A 48 -24.19 13.57 2.82
C GLY A 48 -23.29 13.81 1.61
N SER A 49 -22.36 14.75 1.69
CA SER A 49 -21.36 15.03 0.65
C SER A 49 -20.21 14.03 0.71
N MET A 50 -19.63 13.72 -0.44
CA MET A 50 -18.44 12.84 -0.51
C MET A 50 -17.20 13.63 -0.08
N ALA A 51 -16.43 13.06 0.85
CA ALA A 51 -15.17 13.61 1.31
C ALA A 51 -14.08 12.53 1.26
N ASP A 52 -12.87 12.91 0.82
CA ASP A 52 -11.70 12.05 0.92
C ASP A 52 -11.17 12.08 2.35
N VAL A 53 -10.96 10.91 2.93
CA VAL A 53 -10.53 10.76 4.32
C VAL A 53 -9.12 10.20 4.45
N VAL A 54 -8.38 10.11 3.34
CA VAL A 54 -7.01 9.60 3.28
C VAL A 54 -6.07 10.71 2.80
N LEU A 55 -4.89 10.78 3.42
CA LEU A 55 -3.80 11.62 2.94
C LEU A 55 -3.00 10.85 1.87
N GLY A 56 -2.63 11.55 0.81
CA GLY A 56 -1.86 10.96 -0.30
C GLY A 56 -1.27 12.01 -1.23
N TYR A 57 -0.62 11.54 -2.28
CA TYR A 57 -0.08 12.36 -3.36
C TYR A 57 -0.85 12.10 -4.65
N GLU A 58 -0.81 13.05 -5.58
CA GLU A 58 -1.60 13.02 -6.81
C GLU A 58 -1.05 12.06 -7.88
N ASN A 59 0.21 11.63 -7.76
CA ASN A 59 0.88 10.79 -8.75
C ASN A 59 2.06 10.02 -8.16
N ALA A 60 2.60 9.08 -8.94
CA ALA A 60 3.74 8.24 -8.56
C ALA A 60 4.97 9.04 -8.12
N ALA A 61 5.29 10.14 -8.83
CA ALA A 61 6.43 10.98 -8.50
C ALA A 61 6.31 11.61 -7.11
N GLY A 62 5.10 11.98 -6.68
CA GLY A 62 4.82 12.48 -5.34
C GLY A 62 5.13 11.44 -4.26
N TYR A 63 4.75 10.17 -4.49
CA TYR A 63 5.05 9.07 -3.57
C TYR A 63 6.54 8.75 -3.48
N GLU A 64 7.28 8.82 -4.60
CA GLU A 64 8.73 8.60 -4.60
C GLU A 64 9.54 9.76 -3.98
N ALA A 65 9.04 10.99 -4.09
CA ALA A 65 9.67 12.16 -3.47
C ALA A 65 9.29 12.33 -2.02
N GLY A 66 8.14 11.80 -1.62
CA GLY A 66 7.60 11.91 -0.26
C GLY A 66 8.40 11.11 0.75
N THR A 67 8.46 11.64 1.98
CA THR A 67 9.10 10.99 3.13
C THR A 67 8.10 10.24 4.01
N CYS A 68 6.81 10.33 3.68
CA CYS A 68 5.70 9.73 4.42
C CYS A 68 5.20 8.46 3.72
N PHE A 69 4.85 7.47 4.52
CA PHE A 69 4.30 6.20 4.04
C PHE A 69 2.76 6.25 3.97
N PHE A 70 2.19 7.31 3.38
CA PHE A 70 0.74 7.49 3.29
C PHE A 70 0.06 6.35 2.54
N GLY A 71 -0.88 5.67 3.18
CA GLY A 71 -1.73 4.65 2.59
C GLY A 71 -1.02 3.39 2.06
N THR A 72 0.29 3.31 2.16
CA THR A 72 1.10 2.26 1.53
C THR A 72 1.18 0.98 2.37
N ILE A 73 1.46 -0.14 1.71
CA ILE A 73 1.77 -1.40 2.40
C ILE A 73 3.18 -1.33 2.97
N VAL A 74 3.28 -1.61 4.27
CA VAL A 74 4.54 -1.68 5.00
C VAL A 74 4.83 -3.13 5.38
N GLY A 75 6.02 -3.62 5.08
CA GLY A 75 6.41 -5.00 5.36
C GLY A 75 7.90 -5.29 5.00
N ARG A 76 8.38 -6.48 5.37
CA ARG A 76 7.62 -7.53 6.10
C ARG A 76 7.30 -7.15 7.54
N ASN A 77 8.26 -6.50 8.26
CA ASN A 77 8.06 -5.97 9.60
C ASN A 77 7.76 -4.48 9.50
N ALA A 78 6.70 -4.05 10.14
CA ALA A 78 6.39 -2.63 10.30
C ALA A 78 7.14 -2.05 11.50
N ASN A 79 7.35 -0.72 11.45
CA ASN A 79 8.01 0.04 12.49
C ASN A 79 9.47 -0.39 12.73
N ARG A 80 10.00 -0.19 13.94
CA ARG A 80 11.44 -0.27 14.25
C ARG A 80 11.82 -1.54 14.96
N ILE A 81 13.01 -2.07 14.58
CA ILE A 81 13.75 -3.06 15.36
C ILE A 81 14.97 -2.34 15.92
N GLY A 82 15.03 -2.20 17.26
CA GLY A 82 16.07 -1.46 17.96
C GLY A 82 17.46 -2.03 17.69
N GLY A 83 18.44 -1.14 17.47
CA GLY A 83 19.84 -1.53 17.17
C GLY A 83 20.01 -2.34 15.89
N ALA A 84 18.96 -2.40 15.01
CA ALA A 84 18.96 -3.17 13.78
C ALA A 84 19.40 -4.62 13.97
N GLN A 85 19.04 -5.25 15.09
CA GLN A 85 19.35 -6.65 15.36
C GLN A 85 18.32 -7.29 16.30
N PHE A 86 18.24 -8.61 16.23
CA PHE A 86 17.46 -9.41 17.18
C PHE A 86 18.09 -10.79 17.35
N GLU A 87 17.77 -11.44 18.46
CA GLU A 87 18.17 -12.82 18.71
C GLU A 87 16.99 -13.77 18.51
N LEU A 88 17.23 -14.88 17.84
CA LEU A 88 16.26 -15.96 17.66
C LEU A 88 16.98 -17.30 17.69
N ASN A 89 16.53 -18.22 18.56
CA ASN A 89 17.09 -19.55 18.75
C ASN A 89 18.62 -19.55 19.02
N GLY A 90 19.08 -18.61 19.83
CA GLY A 90 20.50 -18.46 20.18
C GLY A 90 21.38 -17.92 19.06
N LYS A 91 20.80 -17.41 17.98
CA LYS A 91 21.51 -16.77 16.87
C LYS A 91 21.11 -15.32 16.76
N THR A 92 22.10 -14.42 16.69
CA THR A 92 21.87 -13.01 16.44
C THR A 92 21.77 -12.75 14.93
N TYR A 93 20.72 -12.05 14.54
CA TYR A 93 20.47 -11.59 13.19
C TYR A 93 20.70 -10.08 13.11
N HIS A 94 21.52 -9.67 12.16
CA HIS A 94 21.80 -8.26 11.88
C HIS A 94 21.00 -7.80 10.68
N LEU A 95 20.36 -6.65 10.80
CA LEU A 95 19.52 -6.02 9.80
C LEU A 95 20.16 -4.72 9.29
N THR A 96 19.61 -4.16 8.23
CA THR A 96 20.03 -2.84 7.75
C THR A 96 19.58 -1.75 8.71
N GLY A 97 20.54 -0.97 9.23
CA GLY A 97 20.26 0.22 10.04
C GLY A 97 19.94 1.42 9.15
N ASN A 98 18.68 1.64 8.84
CA ASN A 98 18.22 2.66 7.92
C ASN A 98 17.52 3.85 8.60
N ASP A 99 17.40 3.81 9.94
CA ASP A 99 16.80 4.89 10.73
C ASP A 99 17.50 5.06 12.07
N ASN A 100 18.47 5.98 12.16
CA ASN A 100 19.23 6.30 13.38
C ASN A 100 19.81 5.05 14.08
N GLY A 101 20.38 4.12 13.31
CA GLY A 101 20.93 2.86 13.82
C GLY A 101 19.89 1.76 14.09
N ASN A 102 18.63 2.02 13.88
CA ASN A 102 17.55 1.03 13.95
C ASN A 102 17.16 0.53 12.55
N ASN A 103 16.55 -0.64 12.47
CA ASN A 103 15.89 -1.08 11.25
C ASN A 103 14.47 -0.55 11.24
N LEU A 104 14.09 0.18 10.19
CA LEU A 104 12.74 0.70 9.97
C LEU A 104 12.13 0.02 8.75
N HIS A 105 10.92 -0.52 8.92
CA HIS A 105 10.10 -1.07 7.84
C HIS A 105 10.84 -2.11 6.98
N SER A 106 11.63 -2.97 7.61
CA SER A 106 12.43 -4.04 6.99
C SER A 106 13.66 -3.59 6.20
N GLY A 107 14.02 -2.31 6.21
CA GLY A 107 15.25 -1.80 5.60
C GLY A 107 15.05 -1.01 4.33
N MET A 108 16.07 -0.97 3.45
CA MET A 108 16.11 -0.03 2.31
C MET A 108 15.24 -0.42 1.12
N ASP A 109 14.87 -1.69 1.00
CA ASP A 109 14.01 -2.19 -0.09
C ASP A 109 12.55 -2.22 0.37
N PHE A 110 12.01 -1.04 0.55
CA PHE A 110 10.65 -0.85 1.03
C PHE A 110 9.58 -1.38 0.06
N TYR A 111 8.46 -1.85 0.59
CA TYR A 111 7.32 -2.31 -0.20
C TYR A 111 6.60 -1.17 -0.93
N ASN A 112 6.66 0.04 -0.41
CA ASN A 112 6.00 1.21 -0.99
C ASN A 112 6.63 1.74 -2.29
N ILE A 113 7.85 1.31 -2.63
CA ILE A 113 8.52 1.69 -3.89
C ILE A 113 8.42 0.63 -4.98
N ARG A 114 7.83 -0.53 -4.68
CA ARG A 114 7.68 -1.62 -5.64
C ARG A 114 6.40 -1.47 -6.46
N ILE A 115 6.47 -1.83 -7.73
CA ILE A 115 5.27 -2.07 -8.52
C ILE A 115 4.76 -3.46 -8.19
N TRP A 116 3.49 -3.55 -7.77
CA TRP A 116 2.82 -4.78 -7.42
C TRP A 116 2.04 -5.31 -8.60
N GLU A 117 2.08 -6.60 -8.78
CA GLU A 117 1.21 -7.26 -9.74
C GLU A 117 -0.24 -7.16 -9.26
N THR A 118 -1.12 -6.77 -10.19
CA THR A 118 -2.54 -6.57 -9.88
C THR A 118 -3.35 -7.66 -10.54
N ASP A 119 -4.09 -8.40 -9.73
CA ASP A 119 -5.09 -9.35 -10.21
C ASP A 119 -6.49 -8.78 -9.99
N CYS A 120 -7.32 -8.86 -11.02
CA CYS A 120 -8.68 -8.33 -10.98
C CYS A 120 -9.61 -9.34 -10.31
N LEU A 121 -9.86 -9.15 -9.02
CA LEU A 121 -10.72 -10.03 -8.22
C LEU A 121 -12.19 -9.55 -8.14
N LEU A 122 -12.63 -8.66 -9.01
CA LEU A 122 -14.04 -8.19 -9.05
C LEU A 122 -15.00 -9.20 -9.67
N TYR A 123 -14.60 -10.44 -9.75
CA TYR A 123 -15.45 -11.51 -10.21
C TYR A 123 -16.00 -12.33 -9.07
N THR A 124 -17.23 -12.70 -9.26
CA THR A 124 -18.08 -13.62 -8.51
C THR A 124 -17.55 -15.06 -8.38
N SER A 125 -16.30 -15.31 -8.70
CA SER A 125 -15.67 -16.55 -8.28
C SER A 125 -15.43 -16.45 -6.78
N PRO A 126 -16.07 -17.28 -5.96
CA PRO A 126 -15.78 -17.30 -4.54
C PRO A 126 -14.29 -17.55 -4.35
N SER A 127 -13.65 -16.72 -3.56
CA SER A 127 -12.25 -16.93 -3.19
C SER A 127 -12.11 -18.31 -2.55
N PRO A 128 -10.97 -19.01 -2.68
CA PRO A 128 -10.74 -20.25 -1.96
C PRO A 128 -10.98 -20.12 -0.45
N ARG A 129 -10.90 -18.91 0.08
CA ARG A 129 -11.20 -18.59 1.48
C ARG A 129 -12.70 -18.54 1.76
N ASP A 130 -13.51 -18.14 0.78
CA ASP A 130 -14.98 -18.13 0.89
C ASP A 130 -15.57 -19.54 0.74
N LEU A 131 -14.80 -20.46 0.14
CA LEU A 131 -15.13 -21.89 0.05
C LEU A 131 -14.72 -22.66 1.29
N SER A 132 -13.85 -22.10 2.13
CA SER A 132 -13.51 -22.65 3.45
C SER A 132 -14.53 -22.20 4.49
N THR A 133 -15.80 -22.53 4.29
CA THR A 133 -16.75 -22.52 5.38
C THR A 133 -16.26 -23.53 6.43
N SER A 134 -15.83 -22.97 7.53
CA SER A 134 -15.88 -23.53 8.89
C SER A 134 -16.32 -24.99 8.96
N ARG A 135 -15.42 -25.81 9.33
CA ARG A 135 -15.72 -26.99 10.15
C ARG A 135 -15.26 -26.74 11.56
#